data_11af4902e81b5756ac184c919da16d79
#
_entry.id   11af4902e81b5756ac184c919da16d79
#
_cell.length_a   1.000
_cell.length_b   1.000
_cell.length_c   1.000
_cell.angle_alpha   90.00
_cell.angle_beta   90.00
_cell.angle_gamma   90.00
#
_symmetry.space_group_name_H-M   'P 1'
#
loop_
_entity.id
_entity.type
_entity.pdbx_description
1 polymer ?
#
loop_
_entity_poly.entity_id
_entity_poly.type
_entity_poly.pdbx_seq_one_letter_code
_entity_poly.pdbx_strand_id
1 'polypeptide(L)'
;LYGGLKKSGKAVFAKVPPVLELARKTEEHVKGMVIPGTLFEEFGFNYLGPIDGHDLDVLIDTLGNIKKLEGPQFLHIATKKGYGYKPAQNDPNKFHGVSKFDAKNGEANIVVEPLTYTKVFAEWILDTASKDNKLCAITPAMSDGSGLNEFAKKYPTRFYDVGIAEQHALTFAAGLSLSGHKPVVAIYSTFLQRAYDQLIHDIAIQNIPMLFAIDRAGIVGADGATHSGNFDISFIRCIPNLVLMAPSNEADCYQMLNLGFNYNGICAVRYPRGESKNQDLNKATVPIKFGRAKKIRTGKSIAILAFGTIVNTCLEVAEDINATVCLLYTSDAADDSLRVDLGGRRI
;
A
#
# COMPACT_ATOMS: atom_id res chain seq x y z
N LEU A 1 -23.31 32.83 -33.07
CA LEU A 1 -23.34 34.09 -32.30
C LEU A 1 -22.01 34.39 -31.62
N TYR A 2 -21.38 33.42 -30.95
CA TYR A 2 -20.08 33.61 -30.24
C TYR A 2 -18.91 33.99 -31.18
N GLY A 3 -18.83 33.39 -32.37
CA GLY A 3 -17.79 33.65 -33.36
C GLY A 3 -17.88 35.03 -34.02
N GLY A 4 -19.08 35.60 -34.12
CA GLY A 4 -19.32 36.94 -34.68
C GLY A 4 -18.94 38.06 -33.72
N LEU A 5 -19.28 37.93 -32.47
CA LEU A 5 -18.93 38.85 -31.38
C LEU A 5 -17.42 38.94 -31.15
N LYS A 6 -16.69 37.82 -31.30
CA LYS A 6 -15.24 37.72 -31.12
C LYS A 6 -14.48 38.48 -32.24
N LYS A 7 -14.96 38.49 -33.51
CA LYS A 7 -14.36 39.22 -34.61
C LYS A 7 -14.54 40.74 -34.48
N SER A 8 -15.73 41.18 -34.06
CA SER A 8 -16.05 42.61 -33.90
C SER A 8 -15.33 43.24 -32.70
N GLY A 9 -15.23 42.50 -31.56
CA GLY A 9 -14.50 42.96 -30.38
C GLY A 9 -12.98 43.12 -30.60
N LYS A 10 -12.34 42.17 -31.30
CA LYS A 10 -10.90 42.28 -31.63
C LYS A 10 -10.54 43.51 -32.47
N ALA A 11 -11.41 43.93 -33.36
CA ALA A 11 -11.15 45.11 -34.24
C ALA A 11 -11.24 46.44 -33.49
N VAL A 12 -12.04 46.54 -32.44
CA VAL A 12 -12.22 47.76 -31.63
C VAL A 12 -11.10 47.90 -30.58
N PHE A 13 -10.63 46.80 -29.99
CA PHE A 13 -9.62 46.83 -28.92
C PHE A 13 -8.16 46.75 -29.41
N ALA A 14 -7.93 46.55 -30.70
CA ALA A 14 -6.57 46.46 -31.29
C ALA A 14 -5.75 47.77 -31.19
N LYS A 15 -6.36 48.88 -30.81
CA LYS A 15 -5.71 50.18 -30.70
C LYS A 15 -5.21 50.56 -29.30
N VAL A 16 -5.44 49.72 -28.28
CA VAL A 16 -4.99 50.01 -26.89
C VAL A 16 -4.42 48.72 -26.27
N PRO A 17 -3.10 48.52 -26.32
CA PRO A 17 -2.43 47.31 -25.87
C PRO A 17 -2.80 46.85 -24.43
N PRO A 18 -2.93 47.75 -23.42
CA PRO A 18 -3.28 47.32 -22.05
C PRO A 18 -4.68 46.73 -21.94
N VAL A 19 -5.66 47.22 -22.74
CA VAL A 19 -7.04 46.76 -22.73
C VAL A 19 -7.15 45.39 -23.41
N LEU A 20 -6.34 45.16 -24.45
CA LEU A 20 -6.29 43.86 -25.11
C LEU A 20 -5.71 42.78 -24.20
N GLU A 21 -4.69 43.14 -23.43
CA GLU A 21 -4.07 42.23 -22.45
C GLU A 21 -5.02 41.91 -21.27
N LEU A 22 -5.73 42.93 -20.78
CA LEU A 22 -6.75 42.75 -19.76
C LEU A 22 -7.93 41.88 -20.23
N ALA A 23 -8.41 42.12 -21.48
CA ALA A 23 -9.46 41.33 -22.10
C ALA A 23 -9.01 39.88 -22.32
N ARG A 24 -7.75 39.66 -22.70
CA ARG A 24 -7.16 38.33 -22.81
C ARG A 24 -7.06 37.63 -21.48
N LYS A 25 -6.58 38.27 -20.41
CA LYS A 25 -6.52 37.74 -19.06
C LYS A 25 -7.92 37.43 -18.51
N THR A 26 -8.90 38.28 -18.82
CA THR A 26 -10.30 38.01 -18.41
C THR A 26 -10.90 36.83 -19.19
N GLU A 27 -10.62 36.72 -20.51
CA GLU A 27 -11.03 35.56 -21.31
C GLU A 27 -10.37 34.25 -20.77
N GLU A 28 -9.09 34.30 -20.41
CA GLU A 28 -8.33 33.20 -19.83
C GLU A 28 -8.88 32.82 -18.44
N HIS A 29 -9.21 33.79 -17.59
CA HIS A 29 -9.85 33.56 -16.29
C HIS A 29 -11.25 32.92 -16.39
N VAL A 30 -12.07 33.41 -17.33
CA VAL A 30 -13.41 32.84 -17.57
C VAL A 30 -13.33 31.44 -18.19
N LYS A 31 -12.36 31.19 -19.06
CA LYS A 31 -12.05 29.86 -19.56
C LYS A 31 -11.58 28.94 -18.43
N GLY A 32 -10.78 29.44 -17.49
CA GLY A 32 -10.27 28.70 -16.34
C GLY A 32 -11.33 28.23 -15.38
N MET A 33 -12.44 28.93 -15.29
CA MET A 33 -13.61 28.48 -14.51
C MET A 33 -14.38 27.33 -15.17
N VAL A 34 -14.15 27.08 -16.46
CA VAL A 34 -14.93 26.11 -17.26
C VAL A 34 -14.08 25.00 -17.87
N ILE A 35 -12.76 25.22 -18.03
CA ILE A 35 -11.84 24.29 -18.72
C ILE A 35 -10.74 23.86 -17.75
N PRO A 36 -10.51 22.55 -17.55
CA PRO A 36 -9.52 22.03 -16.57
C PRO A 36 -8.06 22.36 -16.87
N GLY A 37 -7.75 22.99 -17.99
CA GLY A 37 -6.38 23.18 -18.49
C GLY A 37 -5.62 24.40 -17.98
N THR A 38 -6.29 25.39 -17.42
CA THR A 38 -5.69 26.69 -17.08
C THR A 38 -4.57 26.62 -16.05
N LEU A 39 -4.62 25.70 -15.09
CA LEU A 39 -3.54 25.54 -14.14
C LEU A 39 -2.22 25.15 -14.83
N PHE A 40 -2.28 24.27 -15.82
CA PHE A 40 -1.10 23.85 -16.57
C PHE A 40 -0.58 24.97 -17.49
N GLU A 41 -1.48 25.78 -18.06
CA GLU A 41 -1.12 26.96 -18.87
C GLU A 41 -0.42 28.01 -18.00
N GLU A 42 -0.86 28.25 -16.77
CA GLU A 42 -0.19 29.13 -15.81
C GLU A 42 1.23 28.64 -15.43
N PHE A 43 1.48 27.34 -15.47
CA PHE A 43 2.82 26.77 -15.33
C PHE A 43 3.65 26.81 -16.63
N GLY A 44 3.15 27.42 -17.70
CA GLY A 44 3.87 27.58 -18.96
C GLY A 44 3.79 26.39 -19.91
N PHE A 45 2.87 25.45 -19.68
CA PHE A 45 2.60 24.37 -20.63
C PHE A 45 1.62 24.79 -21.71
N ASN A 46 1.81 24.28 -22.91
CA ASN A 46 0.77 24.31 -23.95
C ASN A 46 -0.21 23.14 -23.65
N TYR A 47 -1.38 23.49 -23.16
CA TYR A 47 -2.41 22.49 -22.85
C TYR A 47 -3.24 22.12 -24.07
N LEU A 48 -3.32 20.82 -24.38
CA LEU A 48 -4.10 20.25 -25.48
C LEU A 48 -5.02 19.15 -24.95
N GLY A 49 -6.29 19.27 -25.25
CA GLY A 49 -7.28 18.25 -24.85
C GLY A 49 -8.45 18.82 -24.05
N PRO A 50 -9.25 17.96 -23.39
CA PRO A 50 -9.14 16.50 -23.45
C PRO A 50 -9.47 15.91 -24.81
N ILE A 51 -8.75 14.87 -25.23
CA ILE A 51 -9.06 14.06 -26.42
C ILE A 51 -9.41 12.64 -26.04
N ASP A 52 -10.20 11.95 -26.85
CA ASP A 52 -10.52 10.54 -26.62
C ASP A 52 -9.28 9.67 -26.93
N GLY A 53 -8.71 9.05 -25.90
CA GLY A 53 -7.55 8.17 -26.04
C GLY A 53 -7.86 6.80 -26.64
N HIS A 54 -9.13 6.50 -26.89
CA HIS A 54 -9.53 5.27 -27.60
C HIS A 54 -9.68 5.49 -29.12
N ASP A 55 -9.65 6.76 -29.57
CA ASP A 55 -9.58 7.12 -30.99
C ASP A 55 -8.09 7.26 -31.39
N LEU A 56 -7.53 6.17 -31.92
CA LEU A 56 -6.12 6.11 -32.28
C LEU A 56 -5.77 7.04 -33.43
N ASP A 57 -6.67 7.27 -34.37
CA ASP A 57 -6.40 8.15 -35.53
C ASP A 57 -6.27 9.59 -35.05
N VAL A 58 -7.20 10.07 -34.24
CA VAL A 58 -7.13 11.41 -33.61
C VAL A 58 -5.90 11.54 -32.73
N LEU A 59 -5.54 10.50 -31.98
CA LEU A 59 -4.38 10.52 -31.10
C LEU A 59 -3.06 10.62 -31.89
N ILE A 60 -2.92 9.85 -32.97
CA ILE A 60 -1.74 9.85 -33.84
C ILE A 60 -1.57 11.22 -34.52
N ASP A 61 -2.64 11.76 -35.10
CA ASP A 61 -2.63 13.06 -35.72
C ASP A 61 -2.28 14.18 -34.72
N THR A 62 -2.87 14.13 -33.53
CA THR A 62 -2.58 15.08 -32.45
C THR A 62 -1.10 15.03 -32.06
N LEU A 63 -0.56 13.82 -31.81
CA LEU A 63 0.86 13.65 -31.49
C LEU A 63 1.78 14.13 -32.62
N GLY A 64 1.40 13.89 -33.90
CA GLY A 64 2.11 14.36 -35.05
C GLY A 64 2.17 15.91 -35.13
N ASN A 65 1.11 16.58 -34.70
CA ASN A 65 1.04 18.04 -34.64
C ASN A 65 1.81 18.62 -33.46
N ILE A 66 1.68 17.97 -32.27
CA ILE A 66 2.40 18.38 -31.05
C ILE A 66 3.91 18.40 -31.26
N LYS A 67 4.47 17.42 -31.97
CA LYS A 67 5.91 17.35 -32.29
C LYS A 67 6.47 18.58 -33.01
N LYS A 68 5.61 19.39 -33.61
CA LYS A 68 5.99 20.60 -34.35
C LYS A 68 5.92 21.88 -33.50
N LEU A 69 5.40 21.77 -32.27
CA LEU A 69 5.26 22.87 -31.34
C LEU A 69 6.52 23.04 -30.49
N GLU A 70 6.85 24.27 -30.17
CA GLU A 70 7.95 24.60 -29.26
C GLU A 70 7.46 24.72 -27.82
N GLY A 71 8.38 24.51 -26.85
CA GLY A 71 8.11 24.58 -25.42
C GLY A 71 7.50 23.32 -24.85
N PRO A 72 7.16 23.31 -23.56
CA PRO A 72 6.58 22.14 -22.89
C PRO A 72 5.12 21.95 -23.29
N GLN A 73 4.77 20.71 -23.65
CA GLN A 73 3.43 20.31 -24.08
C GLN A 73 2.75 19.47 -23.06
N PHE A 74 1.49 19.72 -22.76
CA PHE A 74 0.64 18.92 -21.88
C PHE A 74 -0.55 18.37 -22.67
N LEU A 75 -0.48 17.11 -23.05
CA LEU A 75 -1.57 16.43 -23.74
C LEU A 75 -2.48 15.71 -22.75
N HIS A 76 -3.73 16.17 -22.62
CA HIS A 76 -4.74 15.52 -21.81
C HIS A 76 -5.51 14.49 -22.64
N ILE A 77 -5.32 13.21 -22.29
CA ILE A 77 -5.99 12.08 -22.93
C ILE A 77 -7.03 11.52 -21.96
N ALA A 78 -8.29 11.49 -22.37
CA ALA A 78 -9.37 10.86 -21.60
C ALA A 78 -9.54 9.42 -22.04
N THR A 79 -9.47 8.47 -21.09
CA THR A 79 -9.68 7.06 -21.37
C THR A 79 -10.68 6.45 -20.38
N LYS A 80 -11.32 5.37 -20.78
CA LYS A 80 -12.15 4.54 -19.91
C LYS A 80 -11.44 3.21 -19.65
N LYS A 81 -11.10 2.94 -18.39
CA LYS A 81 -10.45 1.68 -18.01
C LYS A 81 -11.31 0.47 -18.42
N GLY A 82 -10.69 -0.51 -19.09
CA GLY A 82 -11.40 -1.69 -19.59
C GLY A 82 -12.20 -1.46 -20.87
N TYR A 83 -11.99 -0.32 -21.58
CA TYR A 83 -12.72 0.00 -22.82
C TYR A 83 -12.64 -1.15 -23.86
N GLY A 84 -13.78 -1.44 -24.49
CA GLY A 84 -13.91 -2.54 -25.46
C GLY A 84 -14.30 -3.89 -24.84
N TYR A 85 -14.21 -4.04 -23.49
CA TYR A 85 -14.59 -5.26 -22.80
C TYR A 85 -15.54 -4.95 -21.63
N LYS A 86 -16.85 -5.22 -21.83
CA LYS A 86 -17.89 -4.85 -20.88
C LYS A 86 -17.65 -5.32 -19.43
N PRO A 87 -17.22 -6.57 -19.16
CA PRO A 87 -16.94 -7.00 -17.80
C PRO A 87 -15.87 -6.12 -17.10
N ALA A 88 -14.79 -5.75 -17.82
CA ALA A 88 -13.76 -4.88 -17.27
C ALA A 88 -14.21 -3.43 -17.13
N GLN A 89 -15.13 -2.94 -17.95
CA GLN A 89 -15.71 -1.62 -17.79
C GLN A 89 -16.62 -1.51 -16.57
N ASN A 90 -17.31 -2.61 -16.21
CA ASN A 90 -18.22 -2.67 -15.08
C ASN A 90 -17.48 -2.85 -13.75
N ASP A 91 -16.35 -3.56 -13.76
CA ASP A 91 -15.50 -3.76 -12.58
C ASP A 91 -14.02 -3.61 -12.95
N PRO A 92 -13.55 -2.37 -13.13
CA PRO A 92 -12.17 -2.11 -13.56
C PRO A 92 -11.13 -2.48 -12.50
N ASN A 93 -11.52 -2.63 -11.24
CA ASN A 93 -10.61 -3.04 -10.17
C ASN A 93 -10.33 -4.56 -10.25
N LYS A 94 -11.37 -5.37 -10.41
CA LYS A 94 -11.24 -6.83 -10.62
C LYS A 94 -10.33 -7.15 -11.81
N PHE A 95 -10.41 -6.36 -12.89
CA PHE A 95 -9.63 -6.59 -14.13
C PHE A 95 -8.31 -5.82 -14.19
N HIS A 96 -7.86 -5.23 -13.10
CA HIS A 96 -6.56 -4.52 -13.08
C HIS A 96 -5.36 -5.48 -13.07
N GLY A 97 -5.47 -6.62 -12.41
CA GLY A 97 -4.41 -7.62 -12.33
C GLY A 97 -5.05 -9.00 -12.16
N VAL A 98 -5.60 -9.55 -13.24
CA VAL A 98 -6.36 -10.80 -13.19
C VAL A 98 -5.52 -12.03 -13.47
N SER A 99 -5.85 -13.14 -12.81
CA SER A 99 -5.46 -14.49 -13.20
C SER A 99 -6.21 -14.93 -14.48
N LYS A 100 -5.97 -16.15 -14.95
CA LYS A 100 -6.68 -16.69 -16.10
C LYS A 100 -8.19 -16.68 -15.87
N PHE A 101 -8.95 -16.15 -16.82
CA PHE A 101 -10.40 -16.08 -16.78
C PHE A 101 -11.01 -16.42 -18.15
N ASP A 102 -12.30 -16.75 -18.19
CA ASP A 102 -13.04 -16.95 -19.44
C ASP A 102 -13.37 -15.56 -20.04
N ALA A 103 -12.80 -15.28 -21.21
CA ALA A 103 -13.00 -14.00 -21.90
C ALA A 103 -14.46 -13.75 -22.34
N LYS A 104 -15.32 -14.77 -22.40
CA LYS A 104 -16.72 -14.61 -22.82
C LYS A 104 -17.58 -13.98 -21.73
N ASN A 105 -17.38 -14.39 -20.48
CA ASN A 105 -18.21 -13.96 -19.34
C ASN A 105 -17.43 -13.15 -18.28
N GLY A 106 -16.09 -13.15 -18.34
CA GLY A 106 -15.24 -12.48 -17.36
C GLY A 106 -15.12 -13.24 -16.02
N GLU A 107 -15.52 -14.51 -16.00
CA GLU A 107 -15.44 -15.32 -14.78
C GLU A 107 -14.06 -15.97 -14.67
N ALA A 108 -13.46 -15.85 -13.47
CA ALA A 108 -12.26 -16.60 -13.16
C ALA A 108 -12.60 -18.09 -13.05
N ASN A 109 -11.73 -18.96 -13.56
CA ASN A 109 -11.84 -20.39 -13.28
C ASN A 109 -11.81 -20.55 -11.76
N ILE A 110 -12.85 -21.15 -11.20
CA ILE A 110 -12.97 -21.43 -9.76
C ILE A 110 -11.91 -22.46 -9.42
N VAL A 111 -10.74 -21.98 -9.06
CA VAL A 111 -9.76 -22.77 -8.33
C VAL A 111 -10.00 -22.47 -6.86
N VAL A 112 -10.12 -23.49 -6.03
CA VAL A 112 -10.13 -23.30 -4.57
C VAL A 112 -8.83 -22.57 -4.24
N GLU A 113 -8.97 -21.28 -3.95
CA GLU A 113 -7.79 -20.46 -3.67
C GLU A 113 -7.23 -20.86 -2.31
N PRO A 114 -5.94 -21.17 -2.24
CA PRO A 114 -5.30 -21.50 -0.96
C PRO A 114 -5.43 -20.35 0.04
N LEU A 115 -5.33 -20.67 1.31
CA LEU A 115 -5.23 -19.66 2.36
C LEU A 115 -3.92 -18.91 2.18
N THR A 116 -3.99 -17.59 2.01
CA THR A 116 -2.83 -16.70 1.92
C THR A 116 -2.70 -15.85 3.18
N TYR A 117 -1.51 -15.30 3.43
CA TYR A 117 -1.32 -14.36 4.57
C TYR A 117 -2.21 -13.13 4.46
N THR A 118 -2.47 -12.64 3.25
CA THR A 118 -3.42 -11.55 2.99
C THR A 118 -4.85 -11.94 3.42
N LYS A 119 -5.28 -13.19 3.16
CA LYS A 119 -6.59 -13.70 3.65
C LYS A 119 -6.62 -13.83 5.16
N VAL A 120 -5.53 -14.26 5.79
CA VAL A 120 -5.40 -14.30 7.26
C VAL A 120 -5.59 -12.90 7.86
N PHE A 121 -4.94 -11.89 7.27
CA PHE A 121 -5.12 -10.51 7.69
C PHE A 121 -6.57 -10.03 7.48
N ALA A 122 -7.16 -10.32 6.31
CA ALA A 122 -8.55 -9.95 6.00
C ALA A 122 -9.55 -10.55 7.00
N GLU A 123 -9.36 -11.81 7.39
CA GLU A 123 -10.19 -12.48 8.39
C GLU A 123 -9.96 -11.88 9.80
N TRP A 124 -8.70 -11.68 10.17
CA TRP A 124 -8.35 -11.10 11.45
C TRP A 124 -8.95 -9.69 11.66
N ILE A 125 -8.86 -8.83 10.65
CA ILE A 125 -9.33 -7.44 10.79
C ILE A 125 -10.86 -7.37 10.89
N LEU A 126 -11.58 -8.25 10.19
CA LEU A 126 -13.04 -8.36 10.31
C LEU A 126 -13.46 -8.88 11.69
N ASP A 127 -12.78 -9.91 12.19
CA ASP A 127 -13.02 -10.47 13.50
C ASP A 127 -12.77 -9.44 14.61
N THR A 128 -11.68 -8.70 14.51
CA THR A 128 -11.28 -7.69 15.50
C THR A 128 -12.20 -6.49 15.46
N ALA A 129 -12.56 -6.00 14.27
CA ALA A 129 -13.45 -4.86 14.11
C ALA A 129 -14.88 -5.13 14.59
N SER A 130 -15.30 -6.40 14.63
CA SER A 130 -16.59 -6.78 15.20
C SER A 130 -16.64 -6.65 16.72
N LYS A 131 -15.47 -6.65 17.39
CA LYS A 131 -15.31 -6.63 18.85
C LYS A 131 -14.83 -5.28 19.37
N ASP A 132 -14.10 -4.51 18.55
CA ASP A 132 -13.55 -3.21 18.91
C ASP A 132 -13.97 -2.15 17.86
N ASN A 133 -14.84 -1.23 18.29
CA ASN A 133 -15.36 -0.16 17.43
C ASN A 133 -14.36 0.99 17.20
N LYS A 134 -13.25 1.03 17.93
CA LYS A 134 -12.17 2.00 17.74
C LYS A 134 -11.23 1.62 16.60
N LEU A 135 -11.25 0.35 16.15
CA LEU A 135 -10.44 -0.08 15.02
C LEU A 135 -10.87 0.64 13.76
N CYS A 136 -9.91 1.27 13.10
CA CYS A 136 -10.04 1.80 11.74
C CYS A 136 -8.90 1.29 10.85
N ALA A 137 -9.18 1.10 9.57
CA ALA A 137 -8.21 0.60 8.60
C ALA A 137 -7.83 1.70 7.61
N ILE A 138 -6.54 1.85 7.36
CA ILE A 138 -5.99 2.81 6.41
C ILE A 138 -5.14 2.05 5.40
N THR A 139 -5.26 2.41 4.12
CA THR A 139 -4.40 1.87 3.07
C THR A 139 -4.11 2.91 1.98
N PRO A 140 -2.90 2.97 1.42
CA PRO A 140 -2.59 3.83 0.28
C PRO A 140 -2.86 3.10 -1.05
N ALA A 141 -4.09 3.21 -1.59
CA ALA A 141 -4.53 2.66 -2.87
C ALA A 141 -4.42 1.13 -3.01
N MET A 142 -4.39 0.39 -1.87
CA MET A 142 -4.15 -1.06 -1.88
C MET A 142 -5.29 -1.86 -1.22
N SER A 143 -6.53 -1.38 -1.31
CA SER A 143 -7.69 -2.02 -0.68
C SER A 143 -7.84 -3.50 -1.06
N ASP A 144 -7.80 -3.80 -2.35
CA ASP A 144 -7.92 -5.17 -2.86
C ASP A 144 -6.69 -6.01 -2.50
N GLY A 145 -5.50 -5.51 -2.85
CA GLY A 145 -4.25 -6.23 -2.65
C GLY A 145 -3.90 -6.49 -1.18
N SER A 146 -4.41 -5.69 -0.25
CA SER A 146 -4.25 -5.91 1.20
C SER A 146 -5.41 -6.67 1.84
N GLY A 147 -6.42 -7.10 1.06
CA GLY A 147 -7.55 -7.86 1.59
C GLY A 147 -8.57 -7.04 2.39
N LEU A 148 -8.67 -5.73 2.15
CA LEU A 148 -9.56 -4.82 2.90
C LEU A 148 -10.94 -4.62 2.27
N ASN A 149 -11.23 -5.23 1.11
CA ASN A 149 -12.49 -5.01 0.38
C ASN A 149 -13.74 -5.31 1.21
N GLU A 150 -13.76 -6.44 1.93
CA GLU A 150 -14.89 -6.80 2.78
C GLU A 150 -14.99 -5.90 4.02
N PHE A 151 -13.84 -5.46 4.56
CA PHE A 151 -13.83 -4.48 5.63
C PHE A 151 -14.43 -3.14 5.17
N ALA A 152 -14.03 -2.64 4.01
CA ALA A 152 -14.54 -1.41 3.43
C ALA A 152 -16.07 -1.45 3.22
N LYS A 153 -16.60 -2.58 2.74
CA LYS A 153 -18.05 -2.78 2.58
C LYS A 153 -18.79 -2.81 3.92
N LYS A 154 -18.25 -3.54 4.89
CA LYS A 154 -18.90 -3.76 6.19
C LYS A 154 -18.79 -2.58 7.14
N TYR A 155 -17.67 -1.85 7.08
CA TYR A 155 -17.34 -0.74 7.98
C TYR A 155 -16.90 0.53 7.22
N PRO A 156 -17.72 1.09 6.30
CA PRO A 156 -17.30 2.18 5.41
C PRO A 156 -16.88 3.45 6.16
N THR A 157 -17.40 3.71 7.35
CA THR A 157 -17.02 4.88 8.17
C THR A 157 -15.73 4.70 8.97
N ARG A 158 -15.14 3.52 8.93
CA ARG A 158 -13.88 3.16 9.61
C ARG A 158 -12.80 2.71 8.63
N PHE A 159 -13.06 2.87 7.33
CA PHE A 159 -12.15 2.54 6.25
C PHE A 159 -11.72 3.80 5.51
N TYR A 160 -10.40 3.93 5.28
CA TYR A 160 -9.81 5.08 4.62
C TYR A 160 -8.80 4.61 3.57
N ASP A 161 -9.15 4.78 2.30
CA ASP A 161 -8.21 4.68 1.20
C ASP A 161 -7.75 6.09 0.85
N VAL A 162 -6.48 6.38 1.08
CA VAL A 162 -5.90 7.71 0.89
C VAL A 162 -5.31 7.90 -0.51
N GLY A 163 -5.54 6.98 -1.42
CA GLY A 163 -4.90 6.97 -2.74
C GLY A 163 -3.40 6.66 -2.63
N ILE A 164 -2.64 6.97 -3.69
CA ILE A 164 -1.18 6.75 -3.72
C ILE A 164 -0.48 7.87 -2.93
N ALA A 165 -0.68 7.88 -1.62
CA ALA A 165 -0.18 8.90 -0.70
C ALA A 165 0.26 8.27 0.62
N GLU A 166 1.34 7.49 0.58
CA GLU A 166 1.85 6.71 1.70
C GLU A 166 2.23 7.60 2.90
N GLN A 167 2.82 8.77 2.66
CA GLN A 167 3.16 9.74 3.70
C GLN A 167 1.89 10.22 4.42
N HIS A 168 0.85 10.57 3.65
CA HIS A 168 -0.42 10.99 4.21
C HIS A 168 -1.07 9.87 5.04
N ALA A 169 -0.99 8.62 4.56
CA ALA A 169 -1.52 7.46 5.29
C ALA A 169 -0.98 7.39 6.72
N LEU A 170 0.32 7.58 6.90
CA LEU A 170 0.96 7.48 8.21
C LEU A 170 0.64 8.67 9.11
N THR A 171 0.77 9.90 8.61
CA THR A 171 0.43 11.11 9.38
C THR A 171 -1.04 11.14 9.78
N PHE A 172 -1.94 10.74 8.86
CA PHE A 172 -3.38 10.64 9.13
C PHE A 172 -3.68 9.58 10.20
N ALA A 173 -3.03 8.40 10.10
CA ALA A 173 -3.17 7.36 11.11
C ALA A 173 -2.69 7.82 12.50
N ALA A 174 -1.59 8.59 12.56
CA ALA A 174 -1.13 9.18 13.82
C ALA A 174 -2.19 10.10 14.44
N GLY A 175 -2.82 10.95 13.63
CA GLY A 175 -3.93 11.82 14.09
C GLY A 175 -5.13 11.02 14.60
N LEU A 176 -5.51 9.94 13.95
CA LEU A 176 -6.57 9.03 14.40
C LEU A 176 -6.22 8.36 15.74
N SER A 177 -4.98 7.92 15.92
CA SER A 177 -4.52 7.32 17.17
C SER A 177 -4.58 8.34 18.33
N LEU A 178 -4.12 9.57 18.11
CA LEU A 178 -4.19 10.65 19.08
C LEU A 178 -5.63 11.04 19.45
N SER A 179 -6.59 10.83 18.54
CA SER A 179 -8.03 11.06 18.80
C SER A 179 -8.72 9.86 19.48
N GLY A 180 -7.97 8.84 19.89
CA GLY A 180 -8.45 7.69 20.64
C GLY A 180 -8.97 6.53 19.82
N HIS A 181 -8.73 6.53 18.50
CA HIS A 181 -8.94 5.38 17.63
C HIS A 181 -7.75 4.41 17.70
N LYS A 182 -7.94 3.23 17.15
CA LYS A 182 -6.89 2.21 16.99
C LYS A 182 -6.65 1.95 15.51
N PRO A 183 -5.79 2.75 14.86
CA PRO A 183 -5.53 2.59 13.44
C PRO A 183 -4.69 1.36 13.14
N VAL A 184 -5.07 0.67 12.06
CA VAL A 184 -4.31 -0.40 11.41
C VAL A 184 -3.94 0.09 10.01
N VAL A 185 -2.65 0.28 9.78
CA VAL A 185 -2.13 0.68 8.46
C VAL A 185 -1.75 -0.56 7.69
N ALA A 186 -2.53 -0.88 6.66
CA ALA A 186 -2.24 -1.99 5.74
C ALA A 186 -1.48 -1.45 4.52
N ILE A 187 -0.21 -1.80 4.42
CA ILE A 187 0.70 -1.25 3.42
C ILE A 187 1.67 -2.33 2.94
N TYR A 188 2.09 -2.26 1.67
CA TYR A 188 3.15 -3.15 1.19
C TYR A 188 4.51 -2.71 1.71
N SER A 189 5.36 -3.68 1.99
CA SER A 189 6.72 -3.47 2.48
C SER A 189 7.50 -2.45 1.63
N THR A 190 7.48 -2.60 0.31
CA THR A 190 8.17 -1.67 -0.60
C THR A 190 7.59 -0.26 -0.57
N PHE A 191 6.27 -0.11 -0.38
CA PHE A 191 5.61 1.20 -0.38
C PHE A 191 5.79 1.96 0.94
N LEU A 192 6.01 1.25 2.05
CA LEU A 192 6.33 1.89 3.33
C LEU A 192 7.62 2.72 3.26
N GLN A 193 8.54 2.41 2.35
CA GLN A 193 9.75 3.21 2.13
C GLN A 193 9.44 4.68 1.81
N ARG A 194 8.33 4.97 1.12
CA ARG A 194 7.92 6.35 0.79
C ARG A 194 7.46 7.16 1.98
N ALA A 195 7.10 6.50 3.06
CA ALA A 195 6.61 7.13 4.28
C ALA A 195 7.55 6.91 5.48
N TYR A 196 8.82 6.62 5.20
CA TYR A 196 9.82 6.33 6.23
C TYR A 196 10.06 7.51 7.17
N ASP A 197 10.10 8.72 6.63
CA ASP A 197 10.22 9.94 7.43
C ASP A 197 9.02 10.10 8.39
N GLN A 198 7.78 9.94 7.90
CA GLN A 198 6.58 10.03 8.71
C GLN A 198 6.50 8.92 9.76
N LEU A 199 7.00 7.73 9.46
CA LEU A 199 7.11 6.65 10.44
C LEU A 199 8.01 7.05 11.61
N ILE A 200 9.14 7.71 11.33
CA ILE A 200 10.06 8.18 12.38
C ILE A 200 9.49 9.41 13.07
N HIS A 201 9.25 10.48 12.31
CA HIS A 201 8.96 11.80 12.85
C HIS A 201 7.55 11.92 13.46
N ASP A 202 6.54 11.44 12.71
CA ASP A 202 5.15 11.65 13.12
C ASP A 202 4.66 10.59 14.10
N ILE A 203 5.30 9.41 14.13
CA ILE A 203 4.83 8.26 14.91
C ILE A 203 5.85 7.85 15.98
N ALA A 204 7.09 7.49 15.57
CA ALA A 204 8.04 6.86 16.48
C ALA A 204 8.59 7.80 17.54
N ILE A 205 8.99 9.03 17.18
CA ILE A 205 9.47 10.06 18.12
C ILE A 205 8.42 10.39 19.18
N GLN A 206 7.15 10.36 18.78
CA GLN A 206 6.02 10.65 19.69
C GLN A 206 5.51 9.39 20.40
N ASN A 207 6.04 8.22 20.09
CA ASN A 207 5.62 6.90 20.60
C ASN A 207 4.10 6.68 20.49
N ILE A 208 3.52 7.01 19.35
CA ILE A 208 2.07 6.91 19.10
C ILE A 208 1.71 5.44 18.85
N PRO A 209 0.80 4.84 19.63
CA PRO A 209 0.39 3.45 19.46
C PRO A 209 -0.22 3.20 18.09
N MET A 210 0.30 2.20 17.37
CA MET A 210 -0.14 1.88 16.01
C MET A 210 0.23 0.46 15.60
N LEU A 211 -0.62 -0.19 14.81
CA LEU A 211 -0.32 -1.46 14.17
C LEU A 211 -0.10 -1.26 12.66
N PHE A 212 1.06 -1.68 12.19
CA PHE A 212 1.36 -1.83 10.77
C PHE A 212 1.20 -3.28 10.34
N ALA A 213 0.29 -3.54 9.40
CA ALA A 213 0.17 -4.80 8.70
C ALA A 213 0.92 -4.70 7.37
N ILE A 214 2.15 -5.19 7.36
CA ILE A 214 3.09 -5.04 6.24
C ILE A 214 3.02 -6.28 5.36
N ASP A 215 2.30 -6.17 4.26
CA ASP A 215 2.17 -7.23 3.26
C ASP A 215 3.33 -7.19 2.26
N ARG A 216 3.53 -8.26 1.50
CA ARG A 216 4.60 -8.42 0.49
C ARG A 216 6.01 -8.23 1.07
N ALA A 217 6.23 -8.73 2.28
CA ALA A 217 7.56 -8.72 2.90
C ALA A 217 8.47 -9.79 2.27
N GLY A 218 9.68 -9.41 1.90
CA GLY A 218 10.64 -10.28 1.24
C GLY A 218 10.45 -10.34 -0.28
N ILE A 219 10.86 -11.46 -0.90
CA ILE A 219 10.76 -11.69 -2.34
C ILE A 219 9.31 -12.02 -2.71
N VAL A 220 8.77 -11.36 -3.72
CA VAL A 220 7.36 -11.44 -4.09
C VAL A 220 7.09 -12.17 -5.42
N GLY A 221 8.12 -12.60 -6.13
CA GLY A 221 8.00 -13.37 -7.37
C GLY A 221 7.22 -12.62 -8.47
N ALA A 222 5.98 -13.03 -8.71
CA ALA A 222 5.16 -12.53 -9.82
C ALA A 222 4.87 -11.03 -9.81
N ASP A 223 4.93 -10.35 -8.66
CA ASP A 223 4.74 -8.89 -8.59
C ASP A 223 5.96 -8.10 -9.11
N GLY A 224 7.09 -8.76 -9.30
CA GLY A 224 8.31 -8.18 -9.86
C GLY A 224 9.15 -7.37 -8.86
N ALA A 225 10.26 -6.85 -9.35
CA ALA A 225 11.30 -6.19 -8.53
C ALA A 225 10.78 -4.96 -7.78
N THR A 226 9.85 -4.20 -8.38
CA THR A 226 9.28 -2.97 -7.79
C THR A 226 8.40 -3.22 -6.55
N HIS A 227 7.96 -4.46 -6.36
CA HIS A 227 7.12 -4.87 -5.23
C HIS A 227 7.87 -5.68 -4.18
N SER A 228 9.16 -5.97 -4.39
CA SER A 228 9.98 -6.73 -3.44
C SER A 228 10.20 -5.98 -2.13
N GLY A 229 9.87 -6.62 -1.02
CA GLY A 229 9.95 -6.07 0.34
C GLY A 229 11.23 -6.49 1.06
N ASN A 230 12.40 -6.25 0.45
CA ASN A 230 13.68 -6.75 0.98
C ASN A 230 14.33 -5.85 2.02
N PHE A 231 13.86 -4.62 2.18
CA PHE A 231 14.53 -3.60 2.99
C PHE A 231 13.82 -3.27 4.30
N ASP A 232 12.59 -3.72 4.50
CA ASP A 232 11.76 -3.38 5.65
C ASP A 232 12.41 -3.72 7.00
N ILE A 233 12.99 -4.90 7.15
CA ILE A 233 13.70 -5.27 8.37
C ILE A 233 14.83 -4.27 8.64
N SER A 234 15.61 -3.90 7.61
CA SER A 234 16.76 -3.03 7.77
C SER A 234 16.40 -1.62 8.22
N PHE A 235 15.37 -1.02 7.61
CA PHE A 235 14.99 0.35 7.95
C PHE A 235 14.04 0.45 9.16
N ILE A 236 13.28 -0.60 9.47
CA ILE A 236 12.39 -0.61 10.65
C ILE A 236 13.18 -0.87 11.93
N ARG A 237 14.12 -1.82 11.90
CA ARG A 237 14.83 -2.22 13.12
C ARG A 237 15.73 -1.16 13.75
N CYS A 238 16.02 -0.06 13.07
CA CYS A 238 16.76 1.05 13.66
C CYS A 238 15.84 2.10 14.34
N ILE A 239 14.52 1.92 14.27
CA ILE A 239 13.55 2.85 14.87
C ILE A 239 13.31 2.45 16.32
N PRO A 240 13.57 3.34 17.30
CA PRO A 240 13.33 3.05 18.71
C PRO A 240 11.86 2.77 19.02
N ASN A 241 11.62 1.93 20.01
CA ASN A 241 10.29 1.59 20.54
C ASN A 241 9.34 0.92 19.53
N LEU A 242 9.82 0.48 18.37
CA LEU A 242 9.04 -0.23 17.37
C LEU A 242 9.30 -1.73 17.48
N VAL A 243 8.23 -2.49 17.72
CA VAL A 243 8.29 -3.96 17.77
C VAL A 243 8.02 -4.52 16.37
N LEU A 244 9.00 -5.21 15.81
CA LEU A 244 8.89 -5.89 14.52
C LEU A 244 8.64 -7.38 14.72
N MET A 245 7.57 -7.91 14.10
CA MET A 245 7.19 -9.32 14.14
C MET A 245 7.15 -9.92 12.73
N ALA A 246 7.58 -11.17 12.62
CA ALA A 246 7.50 -11.94 11.37
C ALA A 246 6.96 -13.35 11.65
N PRO A 247 5.77 -13.69 11.18
CA PRO A 247 5.15 -14.98 11.45
C PRO A 247 5.86 -16.09 10.69
N SER A 248 5.91 -17.27 11.32
CA SER A 248 6.42 -18.49 10.70
C SER A 248 5.36 -19.22 9.87
N ASN A 249 4.11 -18.99 10.20
CA ASN A 249 2.92 -19.57 9.55
C ASN A 249 1.71 -18.66 9.74
N GLU A 250 0.56 -19.07 9.20
CA GLU A 250 -0.70 -18.33 9.21
C GLU A 250 -1.29 -18.14 10.62
N ALA A 251 -1.16 -19.15 11.47
CA ALA A 251 -1.65 -19.08 12.86
C ALA A 251 -0.82 -18.08 13.67
N ASP A 252 0.50 -18.10 13.52
CA ASP A 252 1.39 -17.09 14.11
C ASP A 252 1.03 -15.68 13.60
N CYS A 253 0.72 -15.53 12.31
CA CYS A 253 0.32 -14.26 11.72
C CYS A 253 -0.92 -13.69 12.41
N TYR A 254 -1.95 -14.48 12.56
CA TYR A 254 -3.19 -14.10 13.26
C TYR A 254 -2.92 -13.68 14.71
N GLN A 255 -2.10 -14.44 15.43
CA GLN A 255 -1.74 -14.16 16.82
C GLN A 255 -0.86 -12.92 16.98
N MET A 256 0.08 -12.69 16.05
CA MET A 256 0.92 -11.50 16.04
C MET A 256 0.11 -10.23 15.77
N LEU A 257 -0.86 -10.28 14.84
CA LEU A 257 -1.80 -9.19 14.61
C LEU A 257 -2.63 -8.88 15.86
N ASN A 258 -3.13 -9.90 16.56
CA ASN A 258 -3.81 -9.73 17.85
C ASN A 258 -2.91 -9.10 18.91
N LEU A 259 -1.68 -9.58 19.03
CA LEU A 259 -0.72 -9.09 20.01
C LEU A 259 -0.38 -7.62 19.72
N GLY A 260 -0.08 -7.27 18.44
CA GLY A 260 0.25 -5.92 18.03
C GLY A 260 -0.91 -4.94 18.18
N PHE A 261 -2.14 -5.35 17.90
CA PHE A 261 -3.33 -4.51 18.06
C PHE A 261 -3.63 -4.15 19.53
N ASN A 262 -3.29 -5.05 20.46
CA ASN A 262 -3.47 -4.83 21.89
C ASN A 262 -2.24 -4.25 22.59
N TYR A 263 -1.15 -4.03 21.86
CA TYR A 263 0.05 -3.41 22.38
C TYR A 263 -0.09 -1.89 22.45
N ASN A 264 0.26 -1.31 23.60
CA ASN A 264 0.25 0.14 23.76
C ASN A 264 1.57 0.77 23.30
N GLY A 265 1.88 0.61 22.04
CA GLY A 265 3.08 1.11 21.39
C GLY A 265 3.04 0.83 19.90
N ILE A 266 4.17 1.04 19.23
CA ILE A 266 4.29 0.87 17.79
C ILE A 266 4.63 -0.58 17.47
N CYS A 267 3.84 -1.21 16.62
CA CYS A 267 4.01 -2.60 16.26
C CYS A 267 3.88 -2.82 14.75
N ALA A 268 4.76 -3.62 14.20
CA ALA A 268 4.75 -4.00 12.79
C ALA A 268 4.74 -5.52 12.66
N VAL A 269 3.75 -6.06 11.96
CA VAL A 269 3.67 -7.46 11.56
C VAL A 269 3.93 -7.55 10.07
N ARG A 270 5.07 -8.12 9.69
CA ARG A 270 5.47 -8.28 8.30
C ARG A 270 5.25 -9.71 7.83
N TYR A 271 4.52 -9.90 6.76
CA TYR A 271 4.21 -11.22 6.21
C TYR A 271 4.40 -11.26 4.69
N PRO A 272 4.78 -12.44 4.13
CA PRO A 272 5.09 -12.56 2.71
C PRO A 272 3.83 -12.62 1.86
N ARG A 273 3.99 -12.33 0.56
CA ARG A 273 3.07 -12.83 -0.45
C ARG A 273 3.30 -14.33 -0.59
N GLY A 274 2.42 -15.14 -0.02
CA GLY A 274 2.60 -16.58 -0.02
C GLY A 274 1.33 -17.30 0.36
N GLU A 275 1.30 -18.58 -0.03
CA GLU A 275 0.25 -19.49 0.32
C GLU A 275 0.61 -20.20 1.62
N SER A 276 -0.37 -20.45 2.44
CA SER A 276 -0.27 -21.32 3.60
C SER A 276 -0.15 -22.78 3.19
N LYS A 277 0.59 -23.56 3.96
CA LYS A 277 0.58 -25.02 3.83
C LYS A 277 -0.73 -25.62 4.36
N ASN A 278 -1.46 -24.92 5.21
CA ASN A 278 -2.74 -25.34 5.77
C ASN A 278 -3.89 -24.63 5.06
N GLN A 279 -4.99 -25.34 4.85
CA GLN A 279 -6.19 -24.77 4.23
C GLN A 279 -7.09 -24.05 5.24
N ASP A 280 -7.01 -24.41 6.50
CA ASP A 280 -7.82 -23.86 7.58
C ASP A 280 -6.98 -23.07 8.58
N LEU A 281 -7.47 -21.89 8.95
CA LEU A 281 -6.86 -21.05 9.97
C LEU A 281 -7.19 -21.58 11.36
N ASN A 282 -6.23 -22.20 12.03
CA ASN A 282 -6.37 -22.56 13.43
C ASN A 282 -6.11 -21.32 14.32
N LYS A 283 -7.18 -20.67 14.78
CA LYS A 283 -7.13 -19.51 15.67
C LYS A 283 -6.80 -19.85 17.14
N ALA A 284 -6.94 -21.11 17.52
CA ALA A 284 -6.76 -21.60 18.90
C ALA A 284 -5.31 -22.00 19.18
N THR A 285 -4.35 -21.14 18.89
CA THR A 285 -2.94 -21.39 19.20
C THR A 285 -2.52 -20.78 20.53
N VAL A 286 -1.37 -21.23 21.05
CA VAL A 286 -0.79 -20.65 22.26
C VAL A 286 -0.46 -19.18 22.01
N PRO A 287 -0.91 -18.24 22.89
CA PRO A 287 -0.64 -16.84 22.72
C PRO A 287 0.87 -16.54 22.65
N ILE A 288 1.26 -15.78 21.63
CA ILE A 288 2.63 -15.27 21.47
C ILE A 288 2.87 -14.18 22.53
N LYS A 289 4.10 -14.12 23.05
CA LYS A 289 4.54 -13.11 24.02
C LYS A 289 5.73 -12.34 23.47
N PHE A 290 5.75 -11.04 23.69
CA PHE A 290 6.90 -10.20 23.35
C PHE A 290 8.19 -10.68 24.06
N GLY A 291 9.33 -10.55 23.38
CA GLY A 291 10.64 -10.91 23.93
C GLY A 291 10.84 -12.40 24.21
N ARG A 292 9.98 -13.27 23.67
CA ARG A 292 10.08 -14.72 23.85
C ARG A 292 10.40 -15.40 22.54
N ALA A 293 11.34 -16.36 22.61
CA ALA A 293 11.58 -17.32 21.55
C ALA A 293 10.94 -18.65 21.86
N LYS A 294 10.58 -19.42 20.84
CA LYS A 294 10.09 -20.79 20.96
C LYS A 294 11.14 -21.76 20.42
N LYS A 295 11.65 -22.64 21.27
CA LYS A 295 12.47 -23.75 20.78
C LYS A 295 11.56 -24.76 20.10
N ILE A 296 11.75 -24.95 18.78
CA ILE A 296 10.93 -25.84 17.95
C ILE A 296 11.58 -27.21 17.83
N ARG A 297 12.91 -27.27 17.71
CA ARG A 297 13.69 -28.50 17.61
C ARG A 297 14.89 -28.45 18.57
N THR A 298 15.20 -29.57 19.19
CA THR A 298 16.40 -29.73 19.99
C THR A 298 17.43 -30.57 19.22
N GLY A 299 18.62 -30.03 19.05
CA GLY A 299 19.79 -30.71 18.50
C GLY A 299 21.00 -30.53 19.42
N LYS A 300 22.18 -31.00 18.98
CA LYS A 300 23.39 -31.03 19.80
C LYS A 300 24.54 -30.23 19.25
N SER A 301 24.54 -29.92 17.94
CA SER A 301 25.71 -29.34 17.26
C SER A 301 25.70 -27.82 17.22
N ILE A 302 24.61 -27.23 16.72
CA ILE A 302 24.44 -25.80 16.41
C ILE A 302 23.09 -25.34 16.88
N ALA A 303 22.92 -24.04 17.19
CA ALA A 303 21.64 -23.39 17.35
C ALA A 303 21.34 -22.47 16.17
N ILE A 304 20.20 -22.67 15.52
CA ILE A 304 19.69 -21.82 14.45
C ILE A 304 18.61 -20.93 15.05
N LEU A 305 18.77 -19.61 14.98
CA LEU A 305 17.78 -18.63 15.37
C LEU A 305 17.05 -18.17 14.11
N ALA A 306 15.83 -18.63 13.93
CA ALA A 306 15.01 -18.37 12.75
C ALA A 306 13.98 -17.27 13.00
N PHE A 307 13.72 -16.41 12.00
CA PHE A 307 12.77 -15.31 12.06
C PHE A 307 11.85 -15.33 10.82
N GLY A 308 10.56 -15.54 11.02
CA GLY A 308 9.60 -15.61 9.94
C GLY A 308 9.55 -17.00 9.25
N THR A 309 9.06 -17.03 8.01
CA THR A 309 8.76 -18.28 7.28
C THR A 309 9.97 -19.13 6.93
N ILE A 310 11.19 -18.57 7.00
CA ILE A 310 12.45 -19.32 6.78
C ILE A 310 12.63 -20.45 7.79
N VAL A 311 11.91 -20.44 8.91
CA VAL A 311 11.98 -21.48 9.94
C VAL A 311 11.73 -22.87 9.36
N ASN A 312 10.87 -23.01 8.35
CA ASN A 312 10.60 -24.31 7.73
C ASN A 312 11.83 -24.90 7.05
N THR A 313 12.56 -24.07 6.28
CA THR A 313 13.83 -24.47 5.67
C THR A 313 14.90 -24.75 6.75
N CYS A 314 14.92 -23.95 7.81
CA CYS A 314 15.83 -24.19 8.95
C CYS A 314 15.56 -25.53 9.63
N LEU A 315 14.29 -25.97 9.73
CA LEU A 315 13.95 -27.29 10.29
C LEU A 315 14.44 -28.41 9.39
N GLU A 316 14.28 -28.31 8.08
CA GLU A 316 14.77 -29.29 7.12
C GLU A 316 16.30 -29.45 7.23
N VAL A 317 17.05 -28.36 7.18
CA VAL A 317 18.52 -28.37 7.34
C VAL A 317 18.94 -28.87 8.72
N ALA A 318 18.19 -28.53 9.76
CA ALA A 318 18.52 -28.91 11.14
C ALA A 318 18.43 -30.42 11.39
N GLU A 319 17.70 -31.17 10.58
CA GLU A 319 17.66 -32.64 10.65
C GLU A 319 18.99 -33.22 10.20
N ASP A 320 19.54 -32.73 9.09
CA ASP A 320 20.80 -33.22 8.53
C ASP A 320 22.01 -32.93 9.43
N ILE A 321 22.05 -31.73 10.02
CA ILE A 321 23.19 -31.30 10.84
C ILE A 321 22.95 -31.41 12.36
N ASN A 322 21.84 -31.99 12.77
CA ASN A 322 21.43 -32.14 14.17
C ASN A 322 21.44 -30.82 14.96
N ALA A 323 20.90 -29.75 14.38
CA ALA A 323 20.85 -28.43 15.01
C ALA A 323 19.62 -28.24 15.92
N THR A 324 19.77 -27.39 16.93
CA THR A 324 18.63 -26.80 17.66
C THR A 324 18.03 -25.68 16.82
N VAL A 325 16.71 -25.60 16.72
CA VAL A 325 16.00 -24.50 16.03
C VAL A 325 15.14 -23.75 17.03
N CYS A 326 15.38 -22.44 17.11
CA CYS A 326 14.58 -21.50 17.88
C CYS A 326 13.90 -20.51 16.95
N LEU A 327 12.58 -20.38 17.05
CA LEU A 327 11.81 -19.34 16.34
C LEU A 327 11.79 -18.08 17.21
N LEU A 328 12.25 -16.99 16.65
CA LEU A 328 12.16 -15.65 17.21
C LEU A 328 10.86 -15.01 16.72
N TYR A 329 9.99 -14.63 17.64
CA TYR A 329 8.71 -14.03 17.28
C TYR A 329 8.81 -12.53 17.05
N THR A 330 9.65 -11.86 17.85
CA THR A 330 9.75 -10.40 17.87
C THR A 330 11.20 -9.98 17.81
N SER A 331 11.45 -8.87 17.13
CA SER A 331 12.69 -8.11 17.21
C SER A 331 12.31 -6.73 17.74
N ASP A 332 12.83 -6.34 18.88
CA ASP A 332 12.82 -4.95 19.31
C ASP A 332 14.09 -4.30 18.76
N ALA A 333 13.90 -3.29 17.93
CA ALA A 333 15.02 -2.63 17.25
C ALA A 333 15.86 -1.74 18.18
N ALA A 334 15.28 -1.31 19.29
CA ALA A 334 15.90 -0.37 20.21
C ALA A 334 16.38 -1.03 21.51
N ASP A 335 15.87 -2.23 21.79
CA ASP A 335 16.21 -2.89 23.03
C ASP A 335 17.39 -3.85 22.80
N ASP A 336 18.53 -3.51 23.36
CA ASP A 336 19.65 -4.43 23.62
C ASP A 336 19.20 -5.68 24.41
N SER A 337 17.94 -5.77 24.80
CA SER A 337 17.33 -6.82 25.60
C SER A 337 16.96 -8.09 24.83
N LEU A 338 17.11 -8.14 23.51
CA LEU A 338 17.33 -9.40 22.80
C LEU A 338 18.75 -9.96 23.12
N ARG A 339 19.18 -9.74 24.33
CA ARG A 339 20.21 -10.55 24.94
C ARG A 339 19.56 -11.92 25.14
N VAL A 340 19.70 -12.76 24.13
CA VAL A 340 19.71 -14.18 24.40
C VAL A 340 20.80 -14.33 25.45
N ASP A 341 20.44 -14.58 26.68
CA ASP A 341 21.39 -14.91 27.73
C ASP A 341 22.00 -16.28 27.36
N LEU A 342 22.99 -16.23 26.48
CA LEU A 342 23.83 -17.37 26.08
C LEU A 342 24.92 -17.59 27.13
N GLY A 343 24.63 -17.30 28.42
CA GLY A 343 25.57 -17.53 29.50
C GLY A 343 26.77 -16.60 29.43
N GLY A 344 26.54 -15.34 29.77
CA GLY A 344 27.53 -14.43 30.27
C GLY A 344 28.85 -14.27 29.47
N ARG A 345 28.81 -13.48 28.40
CA ARG A 345 29.90 -12.56 28.05
C ARG A 345 29.36 -11.50 27.10
N ARG A 346 29.42 -10.23 27.56
CA ARG A 346 29.32 -9.06 26.68
C ARG A 346 30.47 -9.11 25.66
N ILE A 347 30.14 -8.98 24.39
CA ILE A 347 31.11 -8.54 23.38
C ILE A 347 30.80 -7.06 23.12
#